data_ab0c0b946f7d82921e25237a626e2b8a
#
_entry.id   ab0c0b946f7d82921e25237a626e2b8a
#
_cell.length_a   1.000
_cell.length_b   1.000
_cell.length_c   1.000
_cell.angle_alpha   90.00
_cell.angle_beta   90.00
_cell.angle_gamma   90.00
#
_symmetry.space_group_name_H-M   'P 1'
#
loop_
_entity.id
_entity.type
_entity.pdbx_description
1 polymer ?
#
loop_
_entity_poly.entity_id
_entity_poly.type
_entity_poly.pdbx_seq_one_letter_code
_entity_poly.pdbx_strand_id
1 'polypeptide(L)'
;MRRNAFFDFRQSAVRAGLLLLAACLTGCGNNLKELREIVWSSREPAPKQSDVAKDWTYRVGPGDSLNIFVWRNPELSTTVTVRPDGKFSTPLIKEFLATGKTPPQLSVELEKELGEYVRDPLVTVIPSGFVGEYADQVRVVGEATRPTSTPYRKNMTILDLMIQVGGITDYAAGNRTVLVRYVDGKETEYNLRIDDLIRDGDFSANVAMQPGDVLIIPEAWF
;
A
#
# COMPACT_ATOMS: atom_id res chain seq x y z
N MET A 1 29.27 9.97 39.76
CA MET A 1 29.00 11.03 38.78
C MET A 1 27.87 10.57 37.82
N ARG A 2 26.63 10.71 38.23
CA ARG A 2 25.43 10.46 37.42
C ARG A 2 24.34 11.40 37.95
N ARG A 3 24.24 12.59 37.34
CA ARG A 3 23.13 13.54 37.51
C ARG A 3 23.28 14.49 36.33
N ASN A 4 22.26 14.56 35.42
CA ASN A 4 21.84 15.72 34.61
C ASN A 4 21.18 15.34 33.27
N ALA A 5 20.57 14.14 33.13
CA ALA A 5 19.82 13.81 31.91
C ALA A 5 18.29 14.00 32.04
N PHE A 6 17.80 14.41 33.23
CA PHE A 6 16.34 14.49 33.51
C PHE A 6 15.76 15.91 33.44
N PHE A 7 16.60 16.92 33.24
CA PHE A 7 16.14 18.33 33.30
C PHE A 7 15.83 18.95 31.95
N ASP A 8 16.39 18.38 30.85
CA ASP A 8 16.18 18.97 29.51
C ASP A 8 14.83 18.61 28.84
N PHE A 9 14.20 17.49 29.24
CA PHE A 9 12.92 17.08 28.64
C PHE A 9 11.72 17.93 29.11
N ARG A 10 11.80 18.54 30.29
CA ARG A 10 10.73 19.41 30.81
C ARG A 10 10.73 20.81 30.24
N GLN A 11 11.87 21.33 29.81
CA GLN A 11 11.94 22.67 29.23
C GLN A 11 11.45 22.74 27.80
N SER A 12 11.56 21.67 27.00
CA SER A 12 11.05 21.60 25.64
C SER A 12 9.51 21.59 25.60
N ALA A 13 8.87 20.85 26.50
CA ALA A 13 7.41 20.78 26.56
C ALA A 13 6.75 22.08 27.05
N VAL A 14 7.40 22.82 27.95
CA VAL A 14 6.90 24.10 28.47
C VAL A 14 7.05 25.21 27.41
N ARG A 15 8.10 25.18 26.59
CA ARG A 15 8.28 26.17 25.49
C ARG A 15 7.28 25.95 24.35
N ALA A 16 6.92 24.71 24.02
CA ALA A 16 5.86 24.42 23.05
C ALA A 16 4.47 24.86 23.54
N GLY A 17 4.17 24.69 24.83
CA GLY A 17 2.89 25.12 25.43
C GLY A 17 2.73 26.64 25.52
N LEU A 18 3.82 27.38 25.75
CA LEU A 18 3.77 28.84 25.87
C LEU A 18 3.61 29.56 24.52
N LEU A 19 4.13 28.97 23.43
CA LEU A 19 3.94 29.49 22.06
C LEU A 19 2.50 29.30 21.55
N LEU A 20 1.81 28.24 21.99
CA LEU A 20 0.41 28.02 21.67
C LEU A 20 -0.56 28.98 22.37
N LEU A 21 -0.21 29.48 23.56
CA LEU A 21 -1.05 30.46 24.29
C LEU A 21 -0.89 31.90 23.79
N ALA A 22 0.25 32.24 23.20
CA ALA A 22 0.48 33.57 22.63
C ALA A 22 -0.24 33.79 21.28
N ALA A 23 -0.56 32.72 20.55
CA ALA A 23 -1.25 32.79 19.25
C ALA A 23 -2.77 33.06 19.37
N CYS A 24 -3.35 32.93 20.55
CA CYS A 24 -4.80 33.13 20.75
C CYS A 24 -5.24 34.57 20.91
N LEU A 25 -4.35 35.56 20.92
CA LEU A 25 -4.68 36.95 21.29
C LEU A 25 -4.63 37.95 20.12
N THR A 26 -4.30 37.57 18.91
CA THR A 26 -4.29 38.49 17.76
C THR A 26 -4.99 37.88 16.52
N GLY A 27 -6.26 38.20 16.35
CA GLY A 27 -6.95 38.23 15.06
C GLY A 27 -7.48 36.88 14.51
N CYS A 28 -8.80 36.75 14.56
CA CYS A 28 -9.62 35.62 14.06
C CYS A 28 -9.66 35.41 12.53
N GLY A 29 -8.59 35.54 11.79
CA GLY A 29 -8.66 35.35 10.34
C GLY A 29 -7.47 34.60 9.70
N ASN A 30 -6.27 34.71 10.25
CA ASN A 30 -5.05 34.18 9.62
C ASN A 30 -4.53 32.89 10.27
N ASN A 31 -4.98 32.53 11.47
CA ASN A 31 -4.41 31.45 12.25
C ASN A 31 -4.65 30.04 11.65
N LEU A 32 -5.74 29.86 10.90
CA LEU A 32 -6.03 28.54 10.29
C LEU A 32 -5.08 28.22 9.13
N LYS A 33 -4.63 29.22 8.37
CA LYS A 33 -3.64 29.01 7.30
C LYS A 33 -2.27 28.69 7.88
N GLU A 34 -1.81 29.43 8.88
CA GLU A 34 -0.52 29.18 9.56
C GLU A 34 -0.50 27.83 10.27
N LEU A 35 -1.55 27.44 10.96
CA LEU A 35 -1.64 26.12 11.60
C LEU A 35 -1.60 24.98 10.58
N ARG A 36 -2.21 25.16 9.41
CA ARG A 36 -2.16 24.18 8.30
C ARG A 36 -0.77 24.08 7.69
N GLU A 37 -0.08 25.19 7.51
CA GLU A 37 1.32 25.21 7.03
C GLU A 37 2.26 24.51 8.03
N ILE A 38 2.07 24.73 9.32
CA ILE A 38 2.88 24.07 10.36
C ILE A 38 2.64 22.57 10.37
N VAL A 39 1.39 22.12 10.28
CA VAL A 39 1.04 20.69 10.20
C VAL A 39 1.59 20.07 8.91
N TRP A 40 1.55 20.81 7.80
CA TRP A 40 2.07 20.38 6.51
C TRP A 40 3.60 20.22 6.53
N SER A 41 4.31 21.18 7.14
CA SER A 41 5.78 21.17 7.23
C SER A 41 6.35 20.15 8.23
N SER A 42 5.52 19.55 9.08
CA SER A 42 5.94 18.56 10.07
C SER A 42 5.99 17.11 9.54
N ARG A 43 5.56 16.89 8.30
CA ARG A 43 5.59 15.56 7.68
C ARG A 43 6.99 15.21 7.20
N GLU A 44 7.25 13.91 7.14
CA GLU A 44 8.50 13.39 6.61
C GLU A 44 8.70 13.74 5.13
N PRO A 45 9.94 13.99 4.68
CA PRO A 45 10.23 14.18 3.27
C PRO A 45 9.90 12.91 2.48
N ALA A 46 9.53 13.09 1.19
CA ALA A 46 9.18 11.98 0.32
C ALA A 46 10.25 10.87 0.33
N PRO A 47 9.85 9.58 0.42
CA PRO A 47 10.79 8.46 0.36
C PRO A 47 11.50 8.45 -1.00
N LYS A 48 12.74 7.97 -1.03
CA LYS A 48 13.54 7.92 -2.26
C LYS A 48 13.08 6.77 -3.16
N GLN A 49 13.29 6.90 -4.46
CA GLN A 49 13.04 5.83 -5.43
C GLN A 49 13.84 4.54 -5.13
N SER A 50 14.93 4.64 -4.36
CA SER A 50 15.73 3.49 -3.89
C SER A 50 15.04 2.64 -2.82
N ASP A 51 13.97 3.13 -2.19
CA ASP A 51 13.31 2.50 -1.06
C ASP A 51 12.24 1.48 -1.51
N VAL A 52 12.57 0.74 -2.55
CA VAL A 52 11.72 -0.33 -3.10
C VAL A 52 11.64 -1.50 -2.11
N ALA A 53 10.48 -2.13 -2.00
CA ALA A 53 10.30 -3.37 -1.25
C ALA A 53 11.09 -4.53 -1.92
N LYS A 54 12.36 -4.71 -1.51
CA LYS A 54 13.33 -5.63 -2.15
C LYS A 54 12.89 -7.09 -2.10
N ASP A 55 12.29 -7.49 -0.99
CA ASP A 55 11.97 -8.90 -0.69
C ASP A 55 10.48 -9.22 -0.82
N TRP A 56 9.70 -8.33 -1.46
CA TRP A 56 8.28 -8.58 -1.66
C TRP A 56 8.05 -9.72 -2.66
N THR A 57 7.23 -10.69 -2.25
CA THR A 57 6.81 -11.83 -3.05
C THR A 57 5.30 -11.87 -3.08
N TYR A 58 4.73 -12.07 -4.26
CA TYR A 58 3.29 -12.19 -4.46
C TYR A 58 2.71 -13.33 -3.62
N ARG A 59 1.64 -13.03 -2.91
CA ARG A 59 0.82 -13.98 -2.15
C ARG A 59 -0.59 -13.96 -2.69
N VAL A 60 -1.18 -15.14 -2.76
CA VAL A 60 -2.56 -15.31 -3.23
C VAL A 60 -3.52 -14.67 -2.24
N GLY A 61 -4.48 -13.90 -2.76
CA GLY A 61 -5.52 -13.25 -2.00
C GLY A 61 -6.94 -13.63 -2.46
N PRO A 62 -7.96 -13.22 -1.70
CA PRO A 62 -9.34 -13.37 -2.11
C PRO A 62 -9.63 -12.67 -3.45
N GLY A 63 -10.32 -13.35 -4.35
CA GLY A 63 -10.63 -12.86 -5.69
C GLY A 63 -9.62 -13.25 -6.77
N ASP A 64 -8.46 -13.81 -6.40
CA ASP A 64 -7.50 -14.33 -7.36
C ASP A 64 -8.07 -15.52 -8.13
N SER A 65 -7.76 -15.58 -9.41
CA SER A 65 -8.07 -16.72 -10.26
C SER A 65 -6.82 -17.58 -10.43
N LEU A 66 -6.94 -18.87 -10.11
CA LEU A 66 -5.85 -19.83 -10.14
C LEU A 66 -6.19 -20.96 -11.12
N ASN A 67 -5.29 -21.23 -12.04
CA ASN A 67 -5.34 -22.44 -12.85
C ASN A 67 -4.49 -23.51 -12.17
N ILE A 68 -5.12 -24.58 -11.72
CA ILE A 68 -4.50 -25.74 -11.07
C ILE A 68 -4.35 -26.80 -12.13
N PHE A 69 -3.12 -27.08 -12.50
CA PHE A 69 -2.78 -28.10 -13.47
C PHE A 69 -2.19 -29.32 -12.76
N VAL A 70 -2.82 -30.49 -12.97
CA VAL A 70 -2.37 -31.76 -12.40
C VAL A 70 -1.85 -32.66 -13.54
N TRP A 71 -0.58 -32.93 -13.53
CA TRP A 71 0.09 -33.72 -14.57
C TRP A 71 -0.50 -35.13 -14.66
N ARG A 72 -0.80 -35.59 -15.86
CA ARG A 72 -1.42 -36.90 -16.19
C ARG A 72 -2.84 -37.11 -15.64
N ASN A 73 -3.44 -36.13 -14.99
CA ASN A 73 -4.80 -36.19 -14.46
C ASN A 73 -5.58 -34.95 -14.89
N PRO A 74 -5.97 -34.84 -16.18
CA PRO A 74 -6.67 -33.65 -16.68
C PRO A 74 -8.04 -33.46 -16.02
N GLU A 75 -8.67 -34.52 -15.53
CA GLU A 75 -9.95 -34.49 -14.82
C GLU A 75 -9.86 -33.83 -13.42
N LEU A 76 -8.65 -33.72 -12.87
CA LEU A 76 -8.39 -33.00 -11.63
C LEU A 76 -7.90 -31.57 -11.88
N SER A 77 -7.50 -31.26 -13.12
CA SER A 77 -7.09 -29.92 -13.50
C SER A 77 -8.29 -29.00 -13.63
N THR A 78 -8.23 -27.82 -12.99
CA THR A 78 -9.35 -26.91 -12.94
C THR A 78 -8.91 -25.46 -12.73
N THR A 79 -9.75 -24.51 -13.14
CA THR A 79 -9.58 -23.10 -12.80
C THR A 79 -10.53 -22.76 -11.65
N VAL A 80 -9.98 -22.18 -10.60
CA VAL A 80 -10.73 -21.80 -9.40
C VAL A 80 -10.53 -20.32 -9.08
N THR A 81 -11.53 -19.71 -8.45
CA THR A 81 -11.40 -18.38 -7.88
C THR A 81 -11.37 -18.49 -6.36
N VAL A 82 -10.42 -17.81 -5.74
CA VAL A 82 -10.31 -17.77 -4.28
C VAL A 82 -11.50 -17.00 -3.71
N ARG A 83 -12.25 -17.64 -2.84
CA ARG A 83 -13.42 -17.07 -2.18
C ARG A 83 -13.02 -15.95 -1.21
N PRO A 84 -13.96 -15.09 -0.79
CA PRO A 84 -13.71 -14.05 0.20
C PRO A 84 -13.18 -14.56 1.56
N ASP A 85 -13.46 -15.83 1.89
CA ASP A 85 -12.93 -16.50 3.09
C ASP A 85 -11.48 -17.01 2.91
N GLY A 86 -10.86 -16.73 1.75
CA GLY A 86 -9.48 -17.11 1.45
C GLY A 86 -9.30 -18.55 1.03
N LYS A 87 -10.38 -19.29 0.80
CA LYS A 87 -10.35 -20.71 0.42
C LYS A 87 -10.81 -20.92 -1.01
N PHE A 88 -10.50 -22.08 -1.57
CA PHE A 88 -11.09 -22.59 -2.79
C PHE A 88 -11.39 -24.10 -2.69
N SER A 89 -12.07 -24.65 -3.68
CA SER A 89 -12.36 -26.08 -3.78
C SER A 89 -11.93 -26.61 -5.14
N THR A 90 -11.43 -27.84 -5.16
CA THR A 90 -11.09 -28.58 -6.40
C THR A 90 -11.82 -29.93 -6.41
N PRO A 91 -11.81 -30.65 -7.53
CA PRO A 91 -12.18 -32.05 -7.49
C PRO A 91 -11.38 -32.79 -6.41
N LEU A 92 -12.01 -33.57 -5.59
CA LEU A 92 -11.47 -34.34 -4.43
C LEU A 92 -11.15 -33.52 -3.18
N ILE A 93 -10.84 -32.22 -3.27
CA ILE A 93 -10.53 -31.37 -2.10
C ILE A 93 -11.67 -30.35 -1.92
N LYS A 94 -12.43 -30.50 -0.85
CA LYS A 94 -13.62 -29.65 -0.60
C LYS A 94 -13.28 -28.23 -0.18
N GLU A 95 -12.26 -28.05 0.64
CA GLU A 95 -11.82 -26.76 1.14
C GLU A 95 -10.30 -26.71 1.29
N PHE A 96 -9.69 -25.75 0.65
CA PHE A 96 -8.23 -25.54 0.70
C PHE A 96 -7.93 -24.05 0.96
N LEU A 97 -7.12 -23.76 1.96
CA LEU A 97 -6.73 -22.38 2.31
C LEU A 97 -5.63 -21.91 1.37
N ALA A 98 -5.91 -20.84 0.61
CA ALA A 98 -4.98 -20.25 -0.36
C ALA A 98 -4.35 -18.94 0.11
N THR A 99 -5.14 -18.10 0.78
CA THR A 99 -4.70 -16.74 1.17
C THR A 99 -3.41 -16.76 1.98
N GLY A 100 -2.51 -15.84 1.67
CA GLY A 100 -1.22 -15.68 2.32
C GLY A 100 -0.12 -16.59 1.81
N LYS A 101 -0.45 -17.57 0.94
CA LYS A 101 0.53 -18.51 0.39
C LYS A 101 1.00 -18.10 -1.00
N THR A 102 2.23 -18.46 -1.34
CA THR A 102 2.74 -18.29 -2.70
C THR A 102 2.27 -19.45 -3.61
N PRO A 103 2.19 -19.26 -4.95
CA PRO A 103 1.80 -20.34 -5.85
C PRO A 103 2.65 -21.62 -5.71
N PRO A 104 3.99 -21.56 -5.53
CA PRO A 104 4.79 -22.76 -5.26
C PRO A 104 4.43 -23.47 -3.95
N GLN A 105 4.13 -22.73 -2.88
CA GLN A 105 3.67 -23.31 -1.62
C GLN A 105 2.34 -24.04 -1.78
N LEU A 106 1.39 -23.43 -2.53
CA LEU A 106 0.12 -24.07 -2.86
C LEU A 106 0.31 -25.35 -3.65
N SER A 107 1.23 -25.38 -4.63
CA SER A 107 1.52 -26.57 -5.40
C SER A 107 1.96 -27.73 -4.52
N VAL A 108 2.92 -27.52 -3.62
CA VAL A 108 3.44 -28.55 -2.71
C VAL A 108 2.35 -29.04 -1.74
N GLU A 109 1.54 -28.14 -1.21
CA GLU A 109 0.47 -28.54 -0.29
C GLU A 109 -0.65 -29.30 -1.02
N LEU A 110 -1.00 -28.90 -2.25
CA LEU A 110 -1.98 -29.62 -3.08
C LEU A 110 -1.49 -31.01 -3.48
N GLU A 111 -0.21 -31.16 -3.80
CA GLU A 111 0.40 -32.47 -4.07
C GLU A 111 0.25 -33.41 -2.87
N LYS A 112 0.46 -32.88 -1.66
CA LYS A 112 0.31 -33.65 -0.43
C LYS A 112 -1.14 -34.10 -0.20
N GLU A 113 -2.12 -33.20 -0.35
CA GLU A 113 -3.53 -33.52 -0.17
C GLU A 113 -4.05 -34.48 -1.25
N LEU A 114 -3.67 -34.25 -2.52
CA LEU A 114 -4.08 -35.13 -3.62
C LEU A 114 -3.38 -36.50 -3.55
N GLY A 115 -2.23 -36.58 -2.89
CA GLY A 115 -1.49 -37.84 -2.68
C GLY A 115 -2.27 -38.90 -1.90
N GLU A 116 -3.33 -38.50 -1.18
CA GLU A 116 -4.26 -39.46 -0.53
C GLU A 116 -5.15 -40.20 -1.56
N TYR A 117 -5.37 -39.60 -2.73
CA TYR A 117 -6.31 -40.11 -3.75
C TYR A 117 -5.58 -40.58 -5.01
N VAL A 118 -4.45 -39.94 -5.34
CA VAL A 118 -3.69 -40.20 -6.58
C VAL A 118 -2.22 -40.50 -6.24
N ARG A 119 -1.63 -41.48 -6.93
CA ARG A 119 -0.23 -41.82 -6.74
C ARG A 119 0.65 -40.76 -7.41
N ASP A 120 1.60 -40.20 -6.65
CA ASP A 120 2.63 -39.27 -7.11
C ASP A 120 2.08 -38.12 -7.96
N PRO A 121 1.10 -37.32 -7.44
CA PRO A 121 0.55 -36.21 -8.19
C PRO A 121 1.59 -35.09 -8.32
N LEU A 122 1.72 -34.53 -9.53
CA LEU A 122 2.53 -33.34 -9.78
C LEU A 122 1.60 -32.19 -10.11
N VAL A 123 1.60 -31.15 -9.25
CA VAL A 123 0.69 -30.03 -9.35
C VAL A 123 1.43 -28.74 -9.66
N THR A 124 0.89 -27.97 -10.61
CA THR A 124 1.36 -26.61 -10.90
C THR A 124 0.20 -25.63 -10.71
N VAL A 125 0.41 -24.64 -9.87
CA VAL A 125 -0.56 -23.54 -9.66
C VAL A 125 -0.11 -22.30 -10.43
N ILE A 126 -0.94 -21.87 -11.38
CA ILE A 126 -0.68 -20.73 -12.27
C ILE A 126 -1.73 -19.65 -11.99
N PRO A 127 -1.36 -18.53 -11.36
CA PRO A 127 -2.27 -17.41 -11.21
C PRO A 127 -2.62 -16.80 -12.58
N SER A 128 -3.90 -16.55 -12.83
CA SER A 128 -4.41 -15.94 -14.07
C SER A 128 -5.10 -14.60 -13.83
N GLY A 129 -5.49 -14.30 -12.59
CA GLY A 129 -5.99 -12.99 -12.15
C GLY A 129 -5.25 -12.61 -10.87
N PHE A 130 -4.78 -11.37 -10.80
CA PHE A 130 -3.94 -10.89 -9.70
C PHE A 130 -4.69 -9.79 -8.94
N VAL A 131 -5.45 -10.16 -7.92
CA VAL A 131 -6.04 -9.25 -6.94
C VAL A 131 -5.10 -9.11 -5.75
N GLY A 132 -4.49 -10.23 -5.35
CA GLY A 132 -3.55 -10.32 -4.24
C GLY A 132 -4.20 -10.14 -2.86
N GLU A 133 -3.37 -10.10 -1.83
CA GLU A 133 -3.85 -9.79 -0.50
C GLU A 133 -4.35 -8.35 -0.40
N TYR A 134 -5.43 -8.14 0.33
CA TYR A 134 -6.01 -6.81 0.52
C TYR A 134 -5.05 -5.84 1.23
N ALA A 135 -4.19 -6.38 2.09
CA ALA A 135 -3.17 -5.62 2.79
C ALA A 135 -2.08 -5.08 1.85
N ASP A 136 -1.80 -5.77 0.74
CA ASP A 136 -0.77 -5.39 -0.23
C ASP A 136 -1.27 -4.40 -1.29
N GLN A 137 -2.56 -4.09 -1.30
CA GLN A 137 -3.10 -3.17 -2.30
C GLN A 137 -2.70 -1.73 -2.02
N VAL A 138 -2.32 -1.02 -3.07
CA VAL A 138 -2.11 0.43 -3.07
C VAL A 138 -3.45 1.11 -3.35
N ARG A 139 -3.81 2.08 -2.51
CA ARG A 139 -5.12 2.77 -2.57
C ARG A 139 -4.93 4.23 -2.90
N VAL A 140 -5.78 4.74 -3.80
CA VAL A 140 -5.83 6.16 -4.15
C VAL A 140 -7.19 6.70 -3.81
N VAL A 141 -7.23 7.77 -3.01
CA VAL A 141 -8.45 8.46 -2.59
C VAL A 141 -8.32 9.96 -2.82
N GLY A 142 -9.46 10.63 -2.96
CA GLY A 142 -9.54 12.08 -3.19
C GLY A 142 -9.56 12.43 -4.67
N GLU A 143 -8.89 13.52 -5.06
CA GLU A 143 -8.95 14.16 -6.37
C GLU A 143 -8.09 13.49 -7.46
N ALA A 144 -8.12 12.15 -7.54
CA ALA A 144 -7.68 11.41 -8.72
C ALA A 144 -8.82 11.32 -9.74
N THR A 145 -8.50 11.21 -11.03
CA THR A 145 -9.51 11.06 -12.09
C THR A 145 -10.37 9.81 -11.88
N ARG A 146 -9.77 8.73 -11.40
CA ARG A 146 -10.45 7.48 -11.03
C ARG A 146 -9.88 6.92 -9.73
N PRO A 147 -10.35 7.38 -8.58
CA PRO A 147 -9.94 6.83 -7.29
C PRO A 147 -10.17 5.31 -7.27
N THR A 148 -9.18 4.55 -6.90
CA THR A 148 -9.25 3.09 -6.95
C THR A 148 -8.25 2.44 -6.00
N SER A 149 -8.44 1.14 -5.76
CA SER A 149 -7.45 0.26 -5.15
C SER A 149 -6.85 -0.64 -6.24
N THR A 150 -5.55 -0.77 -6.27
CA THR A 150 -4.82 -1.57 -7.25
C THR A 150 -3.83 -2.52 -6.57
N PRO A 151 -3.66 -3.75 -7.06
CA PRO A 151 -2.63 -4.66 -6.55
C PRO A 151 -1.23 -4.04 -6.68
N TYR A 152 -0.43 -4.13 -5.62
CA TYR A 152 0.96 -3.73 -5.70
C TYR A 152 1.72 -4.60 -6.69
N ARG A 153 2.60 -3.97 -7.47
CA ARG A 153 3.54 -4.66 -8.36
C ARG A 153 4.96 -4.30 -7.97
N LYS A 154 5.86 -5.28 -8.00
CA LYS A 154 7.26 -5.04 -7.68
C LYS A 154 7.83 -3.90 -8.53
N ASN A 155 8.56 -2.99 -7.89
CA ASN A 155 9.12 -1.77 -8.48
C ASN A 155 8.07 -0.72 -8.96
N MET A 156 6.83 -0.81 -8.50
CA MET A 156 5.81 0.18 -8.80
C MET A 156 6.21 1.54 -8.24
N THR A 157 6.00 2.59 -9.03
CA THR A 157 6.25 3.98 -8.66
C THR A 157 4.95 4.79 -8.62
N ILE A 158 5.03 6.01 -8.09
CA ILE A 158 3.88 6.93 -8.09
C ILE A 158 3.44 7.25 -9.52
N LEU A 159 4.36 7.35 -10.48
CA LEU A 159 4.04 7.60 -11.88
C LEU A 159 3.21 6.46 -12.48
N ASP A 160 3.58 5.20 -12.20
CA ASP A 160 2.80 4.03 -12.65
C ASP A 160 1.39 4.04 -12.08
N LEU A 161 1.27 4.45 -10.80
CA LEU A 161 -0.01 4.60 -10.12
C LEU A 161 -0.86 5.70 -10.76
N MET A 162 -0.26 6.87 -11.06
CA MET A 162 -0.94 7.97 -11.73
C MET A 162 -1.44 7.59 -13.13
N ILE A 163 -0.67 6.82 -13.89
CA ILE A 163 -1.11 6.27 -15.19
C ILE A 163 -2.36 5.39 -15.03
N GLN A 164 -2.39 4.54 -13.99
CA GLN A 164 -3.53 3.64 -13.75
C GLN A 164 -4.81 4.37 -13.36
N VAL A 165 -4.71 5.41 -12.52
CA VAL A 165 -5.86 6.21 -12.09
C VAL A 165 -6.26 7.28 -13.11
N GLY A 166 -5.47 7.47 -14.18
CA GLY A 166 -5.72 8.48 -15.23
C GLY A 166 -5.32 9.90 -14.84
N GLY A 167 -4.37 10.04 -13.90
CA GLY A 167 -3.89 11.33 -13.41
C GLY A 167 -4.76 11.91 -12.28
N ILE A 168 -4.55 13.19 -12.03
CA ILE A 168 -5.30 13.98 -11.03
C ILE A 168 -6.31 14.89 -11.75
N THR A 169 -7.35 15.34 -11.03
CA THR A 169 -8.35 16.28 -11.55
C THR A 169 -7.79 17.71 -11.60
N ASP A 170 -8.49 18.61 -12.31
CA ASP A 170 -8.14 20.04 -12.32
C ASP A 170 -8.34 20.71 -10.97
N TYR A 171 -9.14 20.11 -10.10
CA TYR A 171 -9.38 20.58 -8.74
C TYR A 171 -8.42 20.02 -7.72
N ALA A 172 -7.50 19.14 -8.11
CA ALA A 172 -6.53 18.53 -7.22
C ALA A 172 -5.43 19.49 -6.76
N ALA A 173 -5.04 19.39 -5.51
CA ALA A 173 -3.83 20.01 -5.00
C ALA A 173 -2.67 18.99 -5.01
N GLY A 174 -2.16 18.66 -6.21
CA GLY A 174 -1.20 17.57 -6.41
C GLY A 174 0.06 17.68 -5.57
N ASN A 175 0.61 18.89 -5.38
CA ASN A 175 1.79 19.09 -4.52
C ASN A 175 1.48 19.10 -3.00
N ARG A 176 0.22 18.90 -2.62
CA ARG A 176 -0.22 18.66 -1.23
C ARG A 176 -0.70 17.23 -1.02
N THR A 177 -0.36 16.33 -1.93
CA THR A 177 -0.68 14.90 -1.80
C THR A 177 0.09 14.29 -0.64
N VAL A 178 -0.61 13.41 0.09
CA VAL A 178 -0.07 12.70 1.24
C VAL A 178 0.03 11.22 0.91
N LEU A 179 1.20 10.64 1.13
CA LEU A 179 1.40 9.21 1.14
C LEU A 179 1.41 8.73 2.59
N VAL A 180 0.47 7.89 2.94
CA VAL A 180 0.41 7.21 4.24
C VAL A 180 0.99 5.81 4.07
N ARG A 181 2.03 5.51 4.84
CA ARG A 181 2.75 4.22 4.82
C ARG A 181 2.92 3.68 6.23
N TYR A 182 2.74 2.38 6.38
CA TYR A 182 3.03 1.69 7.62
C TYR A 182 4.46 1.14 7.61
N VAL A 183 5.34 1.72 8.45
CA VAL A 183 6.72 1.28 8.62
C VAL A 183 6.87 0.72 10.02
N ASP A 184 7.25 -0.55 10.15
CA ASP A 184 7.41 -1.25 11.45
C ASP A 184 6.17 -1.14 12.36
N GLY A 185 4.98 -1.22 11.75
CA GLY A 185 3.71 -1.11 12.49
C GLY A 185 3.33 0.31 12.91
N LYS A 186 4.09 1.32 12.48
CA LYS A 186 3.85 2.73 12.75
C LYS A 186 3.43 3.45 11.49
N GLU A 187 2.39 4.25 11.59
CA GLU A 187 1.93 5.10 10.50
C GLU A 187 2.89 6.29 10.31
N THR A 188 3.32 6.48 9.07
CA THR A 188 4.19 7.59 8.66
C THR A 188 3.58 8.29 7.46
N GLU A 189 3.48 9.61 7.52
CA GLU A 189 2.97 10.44 6.45
C GLU A 189 4.12 11.15 5.72
N TYR A 190 4.09 11.06 4.39
CA TYR A 190 5.05 11.72 3.50
C TYR A 190 4.34 12.73 2.61
N ASN A 191 4.97 13.88 2.35
CA ASN A 191 4.51 14.84 1.37
C ASN A 191 5.00 14.47 -0.03
N LEU A 192 4.09 14.42 -0.99
CA LEU A 192 4.41 14.17 -2.39
C LEU A 192 4.12 15.37 -3.28
N ARG A 193 4.90 15.54 -4.34
CA ARG A 193 4.81 16.62 -5.33
C ARG A 193 4.33 16.05 -6.66
N ILE A 194 3.02 15.73 -6.75
CA ILE A 194 2.46 15.09 -7.95
C ILE A 194 2.31 16.08 -9.10
N ASP A 195 1.99 17.36 -8.84
CA ASP A 195 1.94 18.38 -9.89
C ASP A 195 3.30 18.56 -10.55
N ASP A 196 4.38 18.68 -9.77
CA ASP A 196 5.75 18.80 -10.29
C ASP A 196 6.11 17.56 -11.14
N LEU A 197 5.72 16.36 -10.70
CA LEU A 197 5.99 15.13 -11.44
C LEU A 197 5.25 15.08 -12.78
N ILE A 198 3.95 15.40 -12.79
CA ILE A 198 3.08 15.15 -13.96
C ILE A 198 3.10 16.34 -14.92
N ARG A 199 3.06 17.58 -14.38
CA ARG A 199 2.92 18.79 -15.19
C ARG A 199 4.28 19.40 -15.55
N ASP A 200 5.22 19.39 -14.61
CA ASP A 200 6.55 20.00 -14.80
C ASP A 200 7.61 18.98 -15.24
N GLY A 201 7.29 17.68 -15.18
CA GLY A 201 8.23 16.61 -15.55
C GLY A 201 9.38 16.41 -14.56
N ASP A 202 9.24 16.88 -13.31
CA ASP A 202 10.25 16.68 -12.28
C ASP A 202 10.31 15.24 -11.81
N PHE A 203 11.15 14.43 -12.41
CA PHE A 203 11.36 13.02 -12.05
C PHE A 203 11.91 12.82 -10.64
N SER A 204 12.46 13.87 -10.01
CA SER A 204 12.91 13.77 -8.61
C SER A 204 11.74 13.57 -7.62
N ALA A 205 10.52 13.92 -8.05
CA ALA A 205 9.30 13.71 -7.30
C ALA A 205 8.71 12.29 -7.47
N ASN A 206 9.29 11.45 -8.36
CA ASN A 206 8.85 10.08 -8.55
C ASN A 206 9.33 9.18 -7.41
N VAL A 207 8.40 8.65 -6.64
CA VAL A 207 8.62 7.89 -5.41
C VAL A 207 8.28 6.42 -5.64
N ALA A 208 9.06 5.50 -5.04
CA ALA A 208 8.74 4.09 -5.03
C ALA A 208 7.56 3.82 -4.09
N MET A 209 6.55 3.09 -4.60
CA MET A 209 5.43 2.62 -3.81
C MET A 209 5.79 1.35 -3.05
N GLN A 210 5.10 1.11 -1.93
CA GLN A 210 5.20 -0.12 -1.15
C GLN A 210 3.83 -0.79 -0.99
N PRO A 211 3.79 -2.10 -0.70
CA PRO A 211 2.53 -2.78 -0.40
C PRO A 211 1.79 -2.10 0.75
N GLY A 212 0.49 -1.89 0.58
CA GLY A 212 -0.37 -1.27 1.60
C GLY A 212 -0.36 0.26 1.63
N ASP A 213 0.40 0.93 0.76
CA ASP A 213 0.43 2.40 0.69
C ASP A 213 -0.95 2.98 0.39
N VAL A 214 -1.27 4.10 1.05
CA VAL A 214 -2.47 4.88 0.78
C VAL A 214 -2.10 6.28 0.31
N LEU A 215 -2.54 6.65 -0.88
CA LEU A 215 -2.34 7.96 -1.47
C LEU A 215 -3.59 8.80 -1.29
N ILE A 216 -3.46 9.96 -0.65
CA ILE A 216 -4.56 10.91 -0.41
C ILE A 216 -4.28 12.19 -1.18
N ILE A 217 -5.10 12.45 -2.20
CA ILE A 217 -4.99 13.65 -3.05
C ILE A 217 -6.06 14.66 -2.61
N PRO A 218 -5.68 15.73 -1.93
CA PRO A 218 -6.65 16.72 -1.47
C PRO A 218 -7.13 17.63 -2.60
N GLU A 219 -8.29 18.23 -2.40
CA GLU A 219 -8.82 19.29 -3.24
C GLU A 219 -8.02 20.60 -3.06
N ALA A 220 -7.87 21.34 -4.14
CA ALA A 220 -7.32 22.69 -4.11
C ALA A 220 -8.35 23.66 -3.55
N TRP A 221 -7.96 24.46 -2.57
CA TRP A 221 -8.77 25.56 -2.05
C TRP A 221 -8.36 26.84 -2.78
N PHE A 222 -9.33 27.48 -3.39
CA PHE A 222 -9.18 28.76 -4.07
C PHE A 222 -9.32 29.92 -3.09
#